data_b124beab2450e8c414d810f90966133a
#
_entry.id   b124beab2450e8c414d810f90966133a
#
_cell.length_a   1.000
_cell.length_b   1.000
_cell.length_c   1.000
_cell.angle_alpha   90.00
_cell.angle_beta   90.00
_cell.angle_gamma   90.00
#
_symmetry.space_group_name_H-M   'P 1'
#
loop_
_entity.id
_entity.type
_entity.pdbx_description
1 polymer ?
#
loop_
_entity_poly.entity_id
_entity_poly.type
_entity_poly.pdbx_seq_one_letter_code
_entity_poly.pdbx_strand_id
1 'polypeptide(L)'
;MSAQPQVTVERFANPALKLRYLSHGTLESKDLDRTRRFYTEFLGLEVIRTSPISLLIRLGGTNTIAVVEQKKRNEVMSMLYHNGLDVETQSEVDECHRLVCESAAKWDLKKIGKPALQHGTYSFFFWDLDDNCWEILTNPPGGYSWLFELGDQQGKGHLDRNFKRPGT
;
A
#
# COMPACT_ATOMS: atom_id res chain seq x y z
N MET A 1 3.96 9.37 25.61
CA MET A 1 2.98 8.43 25.00
C MET A 1 1.85 9.28 24.47
N SER A 2 1.77 9.52 23.16
CA SER A 2 0.64 10.22 22.57
C SER A 2 -0.57 9.27 22.64
N ALA A 3 -1.66 9.72 23.22
CA ALA A 3 -2.91 8.99 23.20
C ALA A 3 -3.28 8.70 21.74
N GLN A 4 -3.57 7.45 21.43
CA GLN A 4 -4.13 7.09 20.11
C GLN A 4 -5.45 7.86 19.95
N PRO A 5 -5.67 8.51 18.80
CA PRO A 5 -6.92 9.21 18.57
C PRO A 5 -8.10 8.25 18.74
N GLN A 6 -9.12 8.72 19.44
CA GLN A 6 -10.32 7.93 19.69
C GLN A 6 -11.10 7.85 18.38
N VAL A 7 -11.25 6.66 17.84
CA VAL A 7 -12.04 6.44 16.61
C VAL A 7 -13.48 6.83 16.88
N THR A 8 -13.99 7.83 16.16
CA THR A 8 -15.34 8.39 16.32
C THR A 8 -16.40 7.66 15.50
N VAL A 9 -16.02 6.75 14.62
CA VAL A 9 -16.94 5.96 13.80
C VAL A 9 -17.59 4.86 14.65
N GLU A 10 -18.89 4.91 14.79
CA GLU A 10 -19.67 3.88 15.50
C GLU A 10 -19.62 2.55 14.73
N ARG A 11 -19.29 1.50 15.46
CA ARG A 11 -19.44 0.14 14.95
C ARG A 11 -20.88 -0.32 15.17
N PHE A 12 -21.47 -0.93 14.15
CA PHE A 12 -22.78 -1.57 14.31
C PHE A 12 -22.70 -2.62 15.41
N ALA A 13 -23.56 -2.48 16.43
CA ALA A 13 -23.47 -3.25 17.68
C ALA A 13 -23.66 -4.76 17.49
N ASN A 14 -24.51 -5.16 16.52
CA ASN A 14 -24.88 -6.55 16.28
C ASN A 14 -24.70 -6.96 14.82
N PRO A 15 -23.47 -7.00 14.28
CA PRO A 15 -23.24 -7.48 12.93
C PRO A 15 -23.56 -8.99 12.84
N ALA A 16 -24.03 -9.44 11.68
CA ALA A 16 -24.32 -10.85 11.44
C ALA A 16 -23.07 -11.74 11.62
N LEU A 17 -21.90 -11.24 11.21
CA LEU A 17 -20.62 -11.92 11.38
C LEU A 17 -19.80 -11.27 12.50
N LYS A 18 -19.28 -12.07 13.42
CA LYS A 18 -18.47 -11.61 14.56
C LYS A 18 -16.97 -11.54 14.19
N LEU A 19 -16.64 -10.71 13.20
CA LEU A 19 -15.28 -10.54 12.70
C LEU A 19 -14.44 -9.67 13.65
N ARG A 20 -13.13 -9.93 13.73
CA ARG A 20 -12.22 -9.25 14.65
C ARG A 20 -11.44 -8.12 13.97
N TYR A 21 -10.85 -8.40 12.80
CA TYR A 21 -10.01 -7.46 12.05
C TYR A 21 -9.81 -7.94 10.60
N LEU A 22 -9.33 -7.05 9.74
CA LEU A 22 -8.86 -7.41 8.41
C LEU A 22 -7.50 -8.14 8.56
N SER A 23 -7.47 -9.39 8.14
CA SER A 23 -6.32 -10.29 8.39
C SER A 23 -5.20 -10.07 7.38
N HIS A 24 -5.48 -10.24 6.09
CA HIS A 24 -4.47 -10.20 5.02
C HIS A 24 -5.11 -9.92 3.66
N GLY A 25 -4.25 -9.49 2.72
CA GLY A 25 -4.51 -9.54 1.29
C GLY A 25 -3.71 -10.65 0.63
N THR A 26 -3.82 -10.78 -0.69
CA THR A 26 -3.03 -11.74 -1.48
C THR A 26 -2.50 -11.09 -2.75
N LEU A 27 -1.24 -11.35 -3.06
CA LEU A 27 -0.56 -11.00 -4.30
C LEU A 27 -0.08 -12.27 -5.01
N GLU A 28 0.19 -12.16 -6.29
CA GLU A 28 0.75 -13.23 -7.11
C GLU A 28 2.24 -13.02 -7.36
N SER A 29 2.97 -14.11 -7.55
CA SER A 29 4.38 -14.13 -7.95
C SER A 29 4.60 -15.17 -9.03
N LYS A 30 5.38 -14.82 -10.05
CA LYS A 30 5.81 -15.75 -11.11
C LYS A 30 7.03 -16.57 -10.68
N ASP A 31 7.85 -16.02 -9.78
CA ASP A 31 9.07 -16.61 -9.23
C ASP A 31 9.29 -16.08 -7.80
N LEU A 32 8.97 -16.90 -6.81
CA LEU A 32 9.03 -16.50 -5.40
C LEU A 32 10.43 -16.09 -4.93
N ASP A 33 11.50 -16.63 -5.48
CA ASP A 33 12.84 -16.30 -5.04
C ASP A 33 13.25 -14.92 -5.58
N ARG A 34 12.90 -14.61 -6.82
CA ARG A 34 13.10 -13.29 -7.40
C ARG A 34 12.22 -12.23 -6.72
N THR A 35 10.95 -12.55 -6.48
CA THR A 35 10.00 -11.69 -5.77
C THR A 35 10.46 -11.41 -4.34
N ARG A 36 10.91 -12.43 -3.61
CA ARG A 36 11.47 -12.28 -2.28
C ARG A 36 12.62 -11.28 -2.26
N ARG A 37 13.56 -11.42 -3.20
CA ARG A 37 14.71 -10.51 -3.31
C ARG A 37 14.25 -9.06 -3.57
N PHE A 38 13.33 -8.85 -4.48
CA PHE A 38 12.78 -7.53 -4.75
C PHE A 38 12.12 -6.93 -3.50
N TYR A 39 11.29 -7.69 -2.81
CA TYR A 39 10.59 -7.20 -1.62
C TYR A 39 11.55 -6.91 -0.46
N THR A 40 12.60 -7.72 -0.26
CA THR A 40 13.57 -7.48 0.81
C THR A 40 14.62 -6.43 0.44
N GLU A 41 15.24 -6.55 -0.74
CA GLU A 41 16.39 -5.73 -1.13
C GLU A 41 15.99 -4.34 -1.63
N PHE A 42 14.81 -4.21 -2.26
CA PHE A 42 14.37 -2.96 -2.87
C PHE A 42 13.25 -2.28 -2.08
N LEU A 43 12.21 -2.99 -1.67
CA LEU A 43 11.10 -2.41 -0.91
C LEU A 43 11.36 -2.41 0.62
N GLY A 44 12.34 -3.15 1.12
CA GLY A 44 12.65 -3.20 2.55
C GLY A 44 11.60 -3.94 3.40
N LEU A 45 10.79 -4.82 2.79
CA LEU A 45 9.76 -5.57 3.50
C LEU A 45 10.35 -6.74 4.29
N GLU A 46 9.71 -7.09 5.40
CA GLU A 46 9.94 -8.36 6.07
C GLU A 46 9.27 -9.48 5.29
N VAL A 47 10.02 -10.51 4.91
CA VAL A 47 9.53 -11.61 4.06
C VAL A 47 9.90 -12.96 4.65
N ILE A 48 8.91 -13.83 4.84
CA ILE A 48 9.12 -15.22 5.22
C ILE A 48 8.51 -16.16 4.18
N ARG A 49 9.12 -17.34 4.00
CA ARG A 49 8.53 -18.43 3.22
C ARG A 49 7.60 -19.25 4.11
N THR A 50 6.37 -19.41 3.71
CA THR A 50 5.34 -20.14 4.47
C THR A 50 5.08 -21.53 3.89
N SER A 51 5.40 -21.74 2.60
CA SER A 51 5.31 -23.05 1.93
C SER A 51 6.18 -23.04 0.65
N PRO A 52 6.31 -24.18 -0.04
CA PRO A 52 7.01 -24.20 -1.34
C PRO A 52 6.45 -23.21 -2.38
N ILE A 53 5.17 -22.86 -2.27
CA ILE A 53 4.47 -22.01 -3.24
C ILE A 53 4.02 -20.67 -2.66
N SER A 54 4.48 -20.26 -1.47
CA SER A 54 4.00 -19.01 -0.85
C SER A 54 5.04 -18.33 0.04
N LEU A 55 4.93 -16.98 0.06
CA LEU A 55 5.58 -16.11 1.03
C LEU A 55 4.51 -15.38 1.84
N LEU A 56 4.92 -14.81 2.98
CA LEU A 56 4.15 -13.82 3.73
C LEU A 56 5.03 -12.59 3.92
N ILE A 57 4.46 -11.42 3.67
CA ILE A 57 5.15 -10.14 3.79
C ILE A 57 4.44 -9.22 4.78
N ARG A 58 5.20 -8.33 5.41
CA ARG A 58 4.69 -7.23 6.25
C ARG A 58 5.68 -6.07 6.29
N LEU A 59 5.23 -4.91 6.76
CA LEU A 59 6.07 -3.75 7.05
C LEU A 59 5.46 -2.95 8.20
N GLY A 60 6.23 -2.75 9.26
CA GLY A 60 5.94 -1.79 10.34
C GLY A 60 4.70 -2.05 11.21
N GLY A 61 3.92 -3.08 10.92
CA GLY A 61 2.66 -3.37 11.62
C GLY A 61 2.32 -4.85 11.64
N THR A 62 1.07 -5.15 12.01
CA THR A 62 0.55 -6.53 12.09
C THR A 62 -0.21 -6.99 10.83
N ASN A 63 -0.52 -6.05 9.93
CA ASN A 63 -1.13 -6.39 8.65
C ASN A 63 -0.13 -7.15 7.78
N THR A 64 -0.60 -8.20 7.13
CA THR A 64 0.22 -9.05 6.29
C THR A 64 -0.37 -9.20 4.90
N ILE A 65 0.47 -9.55 3.93
CA ILE A 65 0.02 -9.93 2.59
C ILE A 65 0.63 -11.29 2.27
N ALA A 66 -0.21 -12.24 1.86
CA ALA A 66 0.24 -13.50 1.30
C ALA A 66 0.70 -13.30 -0.14
N VAL A 67 1.78 -13.95 -0.55
CA VAL A 67 2.28 -13.92 -1.93
C VAL A 67 2.31 -15.37 -2.41
N VAL A 68 1.54 -15.69 -3.43
CA VAL A 68 1.35 -17.07 -3.90
C VAL A 68 1.92 -17.24 -5.30
N GLU A 69 2.65 -18.34 -5.51
CA GLU A 69 3.22 -18.64 -6.83
C GLU A 69 2.11 -18.91 -7.84
N GLN A 70 2.11 -18.12 -8.92
CA GLN A 70 1.23 -18.28 -10.06
C GLN A 70 2.03 -18.09 -11.35
N LYS A 71 2.56 -19.19 -11.87
CA LYS A 71 3.47 -19.18 -13.05
C LYS A 71 2.81 -18.66 -14.32
N LYS A 72 1.48 -18.75 -14.41
CA LYS A 72 0.70 -18.28 -15.55
C LYS A 72 -0.30 -17.23 -15.09
N ARG A 73 0.18 -16.02 -14.85
CA ARG A 73 -0.69 -14.89 -14.62
C ARG A 73 -1.26 -14.40 -15.96
N ASN A 74 -2.56 -14.26 -16.02
CA ASN A 74 -3.26 -13.87 -17.27
C ASN A 74 -3.49 -12.36 -17.35
N GLU A 75 -3.47 -11.64 -16.22
CA GLU A 75 -3.83 -10.23 -16.17
C GLU A 75 -2.88 -9.42 -15.29
N VAL A 76 -2.59 -8.20 -15.75
CA VAL A 76 -1.89 -7.18 -14.96
C VAL A 76 -2.86 -6.65 -13.90
N MET A 77 -2.43 -6.52 -12.65
CA MET A 77 -3.27 -5.96 -11.59
C MET A 77 -3.79 -4.57 -11.96
N SER A 78 -5.08 -4.36 -11.82
CA SER A 78 -5.65 -3.02 -11.96
C SER A 78 -5.09 -2.09 -10.89
N MET A 79 -4.87 -0.82 -11.25
CA MET A 79 -4.49 0.23 -10.31
C MET A 79 -5.49 0.37 -9.14
N LEU A 80 -6.76 -0.01 -9.33
CA LEU A 80 -7.78 0.03 -8.26
C LEU A 80 -7.57 -1.02 -7.15
N TYR A 81 -6.67 -2.00 -7.37
CA TYR A 81 -6.35 -3.05 -6.38
C TYR A 81 -4.93 -2.91 -5.81
N HIS A 82 -4.33 -1.72 -5.93
CA HIS A 82 -2.97 -1.46 -5.46
C HIS A 82 -2.81 -1.65 -3.94
N ASN A 83 -1.56 -1.82 -3.52
CA ASN A 83 -1.17 -1.79 -2.12
C ASN A 83 -0.31 -0.55 -1.87
N GLY A 84 -0.60 0.18 -0.80
CA GLY A 84 0.11 1.40 -0.43
C GLY A 84 1.30 1.12 0.50
N LEU A 85 2.40 1.83 0.27
CA LEU A 85 3.59 1.89 1.12
C LEU A 85 3.84 3.34 1.50
N ASP A 86 3.70 3.66 2.78
CA ASP A 86 3.85 5.02 3.28
C ASP A 86 5.33 5.42 3.46
N VAL A 87 5.60 6.67 3.12
CA VAL A 87 6.81 7.40 3.50
C VAL A 87 6.42 8.67 4.26
N GLU A 88 7.38 9.30 4.95
CA GLU A 88 7.07 10.38 5.89
C GLU A 88 6.79 11.72 5.19
N THR A 89 7.48 12.01 4.08
CA THR A 89 7.45 13.31 3.41
C THR A 89 7.22 13.20 1.89
N GLN A 90 6.75 14.31 1.28
CA GLN A 90 6.65 14.40 -0.19
C GLN A 90 8.03 14.29 -0.87
N SER A 91 9.09 14.82 -0.24
CA SER A 91 10.45 14.69 -0.74
C SER A 91 10.92 13.22 -0.79
N GLU A 92 10.49 12.40 0.16
CA GLU A 92 10.76 10.97 0.13
C GLU A 92 9.95 10.25 -0.95
N VAL A 93 8.72 10.69 -1.27
CA VAL A 93 7.98 10.19 -2.44
C VAL A 93 8.74 10.48 -3.73
N ASP A 94 9.28 11.69 -3.89
CA ASP A 94 10.08 12.07 -5.06
C ASP A 94 11.36 11.25 -5.16
N GLU A 95 12.05 11.02 -4.04
CA GLU A 95 13.24 10.18 -3.99
C GLU A 95 12.92 8.71 -4.30
N CYS A 96 11.85 8.17 -3.76
CA CYS A 96 11.37 6.83 -4.10
C CYS A 96 11.06 6.71 -5.60
N HIS A 97 10.41 7.73 -6.18
CA HIS A 97 10.13 7.76 -7.61
C HIS A 97 11.42 7.72 -8.44
N ARG A 98 12.43 8.53 -8.07
CA ARG A 98 13.75 8.53 -8.72
C ARG A 98 14.38 7.14 -8.68
N LEU A 99 14.43 6.51 -7.50
CA LEU A 99 14.99 5.18 -7.29
C LEU A 99 14.24 4.09 -8.07
N VAL A 100 12.90 4.16 -8.13
CA VAL A 100 12.06 3.25 -8.91
C VAL A 100 12.38 3.38 -10.40
N CYS A 101 12.50 4.61 -10.92
CA CYS A 101 12.87 4.85 -12.32
C CYS A 101 14.28 4.30 -12.65
N GLU A 102 15.26 4.57 -11.82
CA GLU A 102 16.65 4.12 -12.02
C GLU A 102 16.80 2.60 -11.93
N SER A 103 15.96 1.96 -11.11
CA SER A 103 15.99 0.52 -10.86
C SER A 103 15.05 -0.28 -11.78
N ALA A 104 14.30 0.39 -12.65
CA ALA A 104 13.26 -0.22 -13.46
C ALA A 104 13.76 -1.41 -14.30
N ALA A 105 14.90 -1.25 -14.97
CA ALA A 105 15.49 -2.31 -15.78
C ALA A 105 15.98 -3.51 -14.94
N LYS A 106 16.55 -3.26 -13.76
CA LYS A 106 17.04 -4.31 -12.85
C LYS A 106 15.91 -5.20 -12.34
N TRP A 107 14.78 -4.57 -11.97
CA TRP A 107 13.67 -5.23 -11.31
C TRP A 107 12.45 -5.45 -12.21
N ASP A 108 12.55 -5.13 -13.51
CA ASP A 108 11.44 -5.24 -14.46
C ASP A 108 10.18 -4.48 -13.99
N LEU A 109 10.40 -3.23 -13.50
CA LEU A 109 9.31 -2.36 -13.03
C LEU A 109 8.64 -1.70 -14.24
N LYS A 110 7.32 -1.55 -14.17
CA LYS A 110 6.50 -1.14 -15.30
C LYS A 110 5.53 -0.01 -14.92
N LYS A 111 5.03 0.68 -15.92
CA LYS A 111 3.96 1.69 -15.79
C LYS A 111 4.20 2.67 -14.65
N ILE A 112 5.44 3.16 -14.50
CA ILE A 112 5.84 4.09 -13.45
C ILE A 112 5.16 5.44 -13.71
N GLY A 113 4.25 5.82 -12.82
CA GLY A 113 3.55 7.10 -12.85
C GLY A 113 4.43 8.23 -12.31
N LYS A 114 4.06 9.48 -12.60
CA LYS A 114 4.70 10.65 -11.99
C LYS A 114 4.06 10.94 -10.64
N PRO A 115 4.83 11.40 -9.64
CA PRO A 115 4.27 11.88 -8.39
C PRO A 115 3.25 12.99 -8.62
N ALA A 116 2.12 12.91 -7.94
CA ALA A 116 1.05 13.89 -8.02
C ALA A 116 0.24 13.94 -6.72
N LEU A 117 -0.35 15.10 -6.45
CA LEU A 117 -1.33 15.25 -5.37
C LEU A 117 -2.65 14.67 -5.85
N GLN A 118 -3.10 13.59 -5.21
CA GLN A 118 -4.35 12.91 -5.52
C GLN A 118 -4.97 12.30 -4.27
N HIS A 119 -6.30 12.27 -4.19
CA HIS A 119 -7.04 11.72 -3.05
C HIS A 119 -6.60 12.25 -1.68
N GLY A 120 -6.12 13.52 -1.62
CA GLY A 120 -5.57 14.11 -0.40
C GLY A 120 -4.19 13.59 -0.01
N THR A 121 -3.52 12.79 -0.83
CA THR A 121 -2.15 12.31 -0.64
C THR A 121 -1.25 12.72 -1.80
N TYR A 122 0.06 12.81 -1.55
CA TYR A 122 1.06 12.95 -2.61
C TYR A 122 1.67 11.59 -2.87
N SER A 123 1.50 11.06 -4.09
CA SER A 123 1.84 9.67 -4.38
C SER A 123 2.14 9.42 -5.85
N PHE A 124 2.71 8.24 -6.15
CA PHE A 124 2.81 7.68 -7.49
C PHE A 124 2.60 6.17 -7.46
N PHE A 125 2.24 5.61 -8.62
CA PHE A 125 2.03 4.17 -8.80
C PHE A 125 3.11 3.58 -9.69
N PHE A 126 3.40 2.29 -9.47
CA PHE A 126 4.20 1.47 -10.37
C PHE A 126 3.77 -0.01 -10.26
N TRP A 127 4.14 -0.80 -11.26
CA TRP A 127 3.93 -2.25 -11.25
C TRP A 127 5.26 -2.96 -11.08
N ASP A 128 5.28 -3.94 -10.19
CA ASP A 128 6.45 -4.77 -9.92
C ASP A 128 6.69 -5.83 -11.02
N LEU A 129 7.73 -6.65 -10.83
CA LEU A 129 8.15 -7.72 -11.72
C LEU A 129 7.06 -8.78 -11.95
N ASP A 130 6.11 -8.88 -11.05
CA ASP A 130 4.99 -9.82 -11.09
C ASP A 130 3.67 -9.20 -11.53
N ASP A 131 3.72 -7.94 -11.99
CA ASP A 131 2.56 -7.14 -12.39
C ASP A 131 1.59 -6.82 -11.23
N ASN A 132 2.05 -6.85 -9.98
CA ASN A 132 1.32 -6.30 -8.84
C ASN A 132 1.49 -4.78 -8.81
N CYS A 133 0.41 -4.07 -8.48
CA CYS A 133 0.39 -2.61 -8.42
C CYS A 133 0.71 -2.11 -7.01
N TRP A 134 1.64 -1.18 -6.92
CA TRP A 134 2.07 -0.52 -5.70
C TRP A 134 1.87 0.98 -5.80
N GLU A 135 1.48 1.61 -4.70
CA GLU A 135 1.48 3.06 -4.52
C GLU A 135 2.52 3.42 -3.46
N ILE A 136 3.43 4.34 -3.78
CA ILE A 136 4.25 5.02 -2.78
C ILE A 136 3.59 6.36 -2.48
N LEU A 137 3.30 6.60 -1.20
CA LEU A 137 2.52 7.76 -0.79
C LEU A 137 2.99 8.32 0.54
N THR A 138 2.59 9.55 0.84
CA THR A 138 2.75 10.13 2.18
C THR A 138 1.40 10.39 2.82
N ASN A 139 1.19 9.86 4.02
CA ASN A 139 0.06 10.11 4.90
C ASN A 139 0.55 10.74 6.22
N PRO A 140 -0.34 11.40 6.98
CA PRO A 140 -0.06 11.69 8.38
C PRO A 140 0.26 10.42 9.17
N PRO A 141 0.99 10.51 10.30
CA PRO A 141 1.24 9.36 11.16
C PRO A 141 -0.03 8.59 11.50
N GLY A 142 -0.02 7.27 11.31
CA GLY A 142 -1.21 6.42 11.45
C GLY A 142 -1.98 6.14 10.14
N GLY A 143 -1.39 6.52 9.00
CA GLY A 143 -1.96 6.26 7.69
C GLY A 143 -3.30 6.96 7.48
N TYR A 144 -4.30 6.26 6.95
CA TYR A 144 -5.64 6.80 6.71
C TYR A 144 -6.55 6.87 7.94
N SER A 145 -6.05 6.57 9.15
CA SER A 145 -6.87 6.59 10.38
C SER A 145 -7.55 7.92 10.65
N TRP A 146 -6.91 9.04 10.27
CA TRP A 146 -7.45 10.38 10.40
C TRP A 146 -8.78 10.61 9.66
N LEU A 147 -9.04 9.87 8.56
CA LEU A 147 -10.33 9.96 7.85
C LEU A 147 -11.48 9.41 8.69
N PHE A 148 -11.21 8.40 9.53
CA PHE A 148 -12.21 7.84 10.43
C PHE A 148 -12.57 8.81 11.56
N GLU A 149 -11.66 9.71 11.92
CA GLU A 149 -11.94 10.80 12.89
C GLU A 149 -12.87 11.88 12.30
N LEU A 150 -12.81 12.08 10.98
CA LEU A 150 -13.69 13.01 10.29
C LEU A 150 -15.08 12.42 10.01
N GLY A 151 -15.20 11.08 9.97
CA GLY A 151 -16.42 10.39 9.60
C GLY A 151 -16.76 10.55 8.11
N ASP A 152 -18.02 10.35 7.75
CA ASP A 152 -18.51 10.44 6.37
C ASP A 152 -18.30 11.83 5.77
N GLN A 153 -17.64 11.87 4.61
CA GLN A 153 -17.36 13.11 3.92
C GLN A 153 -18.52 13.56 3.04
N GLN A 154 -18.90 14.83 3.13
CA GLN A 154 -19.93 15.43 2.29
C GLN A 154 -19.35 15.98 0.98
N GLY A 155 -20.18 16.05 -0.07
CA GLY A 155 -19.80 16.61 -1.36
C GLY A 155 -18.69 15.83 -2.03
N LYS A 156 -17.58 16.49 -2.39
CA LYS A 156 -16.42 15.86 -3.03
C LYS A 156 -15.46 15.18 -2.05
N GLY A 157 -15.58 15.48 -0.74
CA GLY A 157 -14.67 14.94 0.27
C GLY A 157 -13.20 15.17 -0.11
N HIS A 158 -12.37 14.16 0.03
CA HIS A 158 -10.94 14.23 -0.31
C HIS A 158 -10.63 14.39 -1.82
N LEU A 159 -11.62 14.32 -2.69
CA LEU A 159 -11.47 14.65 -4.12
C LEU A 159 -11.56 16.16 -4.39
N ASP A 160 -11.91 16.97 -3.39
CA ASP A 160 -11.87 18.42 -3.52
C ASP A 160 -10.42 18.93 -3.53
N ARG A 161 -10.09 19.81 -4.49
CA ARG A 161 -8.72 20.37 -4.60
C ARG A 161 -8.30 21.19 -3.38
N ASN A 162 -9.26 21.69 -2.63
CA ASN A 162 -9.03 22.48 -1.40
C ASN A 162 -9.08 21.61 -0.13
N PHE A 163 -9.23 20.30 -0.27
CA PHE A 163 -9.25 19.39 0.87
C PHE A 163 -7.93 19.45 1.63
N LYS A 164 -8.00 19.75 2.92
CA LYS A 164 -6.82 19.84 3.79
C LYS A 164 -6.70 18.57 4.62
N ARG A 165 -5.52 17.96 4.58
CA ARG A 165 -5.16 16.88 5.50
C ARG A 165 -4.71 17.45 6.85
N PRO A 166 -4.83 16.71 7.96
CA PRO A 166 -4.17 17.04 9.21
C PRO A 166 -2.65 17.18 9.00
N GLY A 167 -2.06 18.25 9.53
CA GLY A 167 -0.61 18.46 9.45
C GLY A 167 -0.09 19.09 8.16
N THR A 168 -0.98 19.53 7.24
CA THR A 168 -0.60 20.29 6.02
C THR A 168 -1.06 21.72 6.07
#